data_8008b0dfc07e6eda91a7956620f2b8b8
#
_entry.id   8008b0dfc07e6eda91a7956620f2b8b8
#
_cell.length_a   1.000
_cell.length_b   1.000
_cell.length_c   1.000
_cell.angle_alpha   90.00
_cell.angle_beta   90.00
_cell.angle_gamma   90.00
#
_symmetry.space_group_name_H-M   'P 1'
#
loop_
_entity.id
_entity.type
_entity.pdbx_description
1 polymer ?
#
loop_
_entity_poly.entity_id
_entity_poly.type
_entity_poly.pdbx_seq_one_letter_code
_entity_poly.pdbx_strand_id
1 'polypeptide(L)'
;MITGVDTNIFCYALDKAYAEHEKVKDLLTTLSTENIIALNPTVLHESYHTLVYYLEWTPEEAARRLTALIRYPYITFFNQTKITALIALNLCVKHNLDGRDALIVANFLANKVPIILTHDKTLLKIQKITWKNTSLTFKDPITQ
;
A
#
# COMPACT_ATOMS: atom_id res chain seq x y z
N MET A 1 -8.59 10.79 8.56
CA MET A 1 -7.66 9.69 8.87
C MET A 1 -6.95 9.22 7.62
N ILE A 2 -5.67 8.94 7.72
CA ILE A 2 -4.88 8.45 6.59
C ILE A 2 -4.56 6.96 6.79
N THR A 3 -4.73 6.17 5.73
CA THR A 3 -4.53 4.72 5.76
C THR A 3 -3.65 4.32 4.59
N GLY A 4 -2.57 3.61 4.86
CA GLY A 4 -1.72 3.05 3.82
C GLY A 4 -2.33 1.80 3.21
N VAL A 5 -2.03 1.53 1.97
CA VAL A 5 -2.57 0.38 1.24
C VAL A 5 -1.42 -0.39 0.63
N ASP A 6 -1.36 -1.69 0.92
CA ASP A 6 -0.41 -2.59 0.29
C ASP A 6 -0.84 -2.89 -1.14
N THR A 7 0.10 -3.34 -1.95
CA THR A 7 -0.10 -3.59 -3.39
C THR A 7 -1.29 -4.50 -3.68
N ASN A 8 -1.41 -5.62 -2.97
CA ASN A 8 -2.48 -6.58 -3.23
C ASN A 8 -3.86 -5.97 -2.99
N ILE A 9 -4.02 -5.26 -1.88
CA ILE A 9 -5.30 -4.60 -1.57
C ILE A 9 -5.63 -3.55 -2.64
N PHE A 10 -4.64 -2.80 -3.07
CA PHE A 10 -4.82 -1.78 -4.11
C PHE A 10 -5.27 -2.41 -5.43
N CYS A 11 -4.63 -3.50 -5.84
CA CYS A 11 -5.01 -4.23 -7.05
C CYS A 11 -6.41 -4.85 -6.94
N TYR A 12 -6.77 -5.41 -5.78
CA TYR A 12 -8.12 -5.92 -5.55
C TYR A 12 -9.18 -4.83 -5.72
N ALA A 13 -8.88 -3.62 -5.26
CA ALA A 13 -9.79 -2.49 -5.42
C ALA A 13 -9.91 -2.03 -6.88
N LEU A 14 -8.85 -2.18 -7.67
CA LEU A 14 -8.80 -1.71 -9.05
C LEU A 14 -9.43 -2.67 -10.06
N ASP A 15 -9.37 -3.98 -9.81
CA ASP A 15 -9.81 -4.97 -10.80
C ASP A 15 -10.83 -5.93 -10.22
N LYS A 16 -12.05 -5.87 -10.76
CA LYS A 16 -13.17 -6.71 -10.34
C LYS A 16 -13.00 -8.19 -10.70
N ALA A 17 -11.99 -8.56 -11.48
CA ALA A 17 -11.69 -9.96 -11.76
C ALA A 17 -11.23 -10.73 -10.52
N TYR A 18 -10.72 -10.02 -9.52
CA TYR A 18 -10.36 -10.65 -8.24
C TYR A 18 -11.60 -10.97 -7.41
N ALA A 19 -11.62 -12.18 -6.82
CA ALA A 19 -12.67 -12.56 -5.86
C ALA A 19 -12.72 -11.60 -4.67
N GLU A 20 -11.56 -11.09 -4.25
CA GLU A 20 -11.41 -10.17 -3.13
C GLU A 20 -11.96 -8.77 -3.40
N HIS A 21 -12.26 -8.44 -4.66
CA HIS A 21 -12.74 -7.11 -5.05
C HIS A 21 -13.97 -6.67 -4.23
N GLU A 22 -14.92 -7.57 -4.01
CA GLU A 22 -16.16 -7.24 -3.28
C GLU A 22 -15.91 -6.74 -1.86
N LYS A 23 -14.82 -7.19 -1.23
CA LYS A 23 -14.46 -6.77 0.13
C LYS A 23 -13.86 -5.37 0.20
N VAL A 24 -13.32 -4.88 -0.91
CA VAL A 24 -12.57 -3.61 -0.93
C VAL A 24 -13.04 -2.65 -2.02
N LYS A 25 -14.11 -2.96 -2.74
CA LYS A 25 -14.58 -2.14 -3.88
C LYS A 25 -14.84 -0.69 -3.50
N ASP A 26 -15.23 -0.43 -2.27
CA ASP A 26 -15.55 0.93 -1.81
C ASP A 26 -14.31 1.72 -1.36
N LEU A 27 -13.14 1.08 -1.30
CA LEU A 27 -11.91 1.70 -0.82
C LEU A 27 -11.59 3.01 -1.57
N LEU A 28 -11.75 3.00 -2.90
CA LEU A 28 -11.40 4.14 -3.74
C LEU A 28 -12.59 5.06 -4.05
N THR A 29 -13.81 4.65 -3.71
CA THR A 29 -15.02 5.42 -4.01
C THR A 29 -15.53 6.23 -2.82
N THR A 30 -15.01 5.97 -1.62
CA THR A 30 -15.45 6.65 -0.39
C THR A 30 -14.44 7.64 0.14
N LEU A 31 -13.48 8.04 -0.68
CA LEU A 31 -12.42 8.96 -0.27
C LEU A 31 -12.96 10.37 -0.02
N SER A 32 -12.45 11.02 1.01
CA SER A 32 -12.85 12.36 1.41
C SER A 32 -11.73 12.99 2.24
N THR A 33 -11.93 14.22 2.69
CA THR A 33 -10.98 14.88 3.61
C THR A 33 -10.78 14.09 4.90
N GLU A 34 -11.74 13.27 5.29
CA GLU A 34 -11.68 12.46 6.50
C GLU A 34 -11.25 11.02 6.24
N ASN A 35 -11.10 10.63 4.99
CA ASN A 35 -10.77 9.27 4.59
C ASN A 35 -9.77 9.30 3.43
N ILE A 36 -8.49 9.41 3.77
CA ILE A 36 -7.39 9.57 2.83
C ILE A 36 -6.62 8.25 2.71
N ILE A 37 -6.27 7.89 1.50
CA ILE A 37 -5.41 6.74 1.21
C ILE A 37 -3.97 7.23 0.99
N ALA A 38 -3.01 6.53 1.54
CA ALA A 38 -1.59 6.76 1.31
C ALA A 38 -1.03 5.72 0.35
N LEU A 39 -0.30 6.18 -0.64
CA LEU A 39 0.45 5.35 -1.58
C LEU A 39 1.92 5.79 -1.58
N ASN A 40 2.77 4.96 -2.15
CA ASN A 40 4.19 5.28 -2.33
C ASN A 40 4.71 4.66 -3.64
N PRO A 41 5.94 4.97 -4.06
CA PRO A 41 6.47 4.48 -5.33
C PRO A 41 6.50 2.96 -5.46
N THR A 42 6.77 2.25 -4.38
CA THR A 42 6.84 0.78 -4.42
C THR A 42 5.47 0.19 -4.71
N VAL A 43 4.44 0.63 -3.98
CA VAL A 43 3.06 0.17 -4.22
C VAL A 43 2.63 0.53 -5.64
N LEU A 44 2.93 1.75 -6.09
CA LEU A 44 2.54 2.22 -7.42
C LEU A 44 3.11 1.32 -8.52
N HIS A 45 4.41 1.07 -8.49
CA HIS A 45 5.06 0.33 -9.56
C HIS A 45 4.85 -1.18 -9.48
N GLU A 46 4.70 -1.74 -8.30
CA GLU A 46 4.28 -3.13 -8.15
C GLU A 46 2.85 -3.31 -8.69
N SER A 47 1.98 -2.34 -8.43
CA SER A 47 0.61 -2.38 -8.96
C SER A 47 0.58 -2.31 -10.47
N TYR A 48 1.37 -1.43 -11.08
CA TYR A 48 1.52 -1.38 -12.53
C TYR A 48 1.95 -2.75 -13.07
N HIS A 49 2.97 -3.34 -12.47
CA HIS A 49 3.48 -4.65 -12.88
C HIS A 49 2.38 -5.72 -12.83
N THR A 50 1.64 -5.76 -11.74
CA THR A 50 0.56 -6.73 -11.56
C THR A 50 -0.56 -6.52 -12.59
N LEU A 51 -1.00 -5.29 -12.77
CA LEU A 51 -2.09 -4.97 -13.71
C LEU A 51 -1.73 -5.37 -15.14
N VAL A 52 -0.50 -5.08 -15.57
CA VAL A 52 -0.08 -5.32 -16.95
C VAL A 52 0.30 -6.78 -17.18
N TYR A 53 1.13 -7.36 -16.32
CA TYR A 53 1.73 -8.67 -16.55
C TYR A 53 0.92 -9.85 -16.02
N TYR A 54 0.05 -9.64 -15.07
CA TYR A 54 -0.79 -10.71 -14.52
C TYR A 54 -2.26 -10.55 -14.87
N LEU A 55 -2.75 -9.32 -14.98
CA LEU A 55 -4.17 -9.06 -15.26
C LEU A 55 -4.44 -8.61 -16.68
N GLU A 56 -3.41 -8.53 -17.50
CA GLU A 56 -3.49 -8.25 -18.94
C GLU A 56 -4.08 -6.88 -19.28
N TRP A 57 -3.97 -5.90 -18.38
CA TRP A 57 -4.26 -4.52 -18.75
C TRP A 57 -3.23 -4.05 -19.78
N THR A 58 -3.62 -3.16 -20.67
CA THR A 58 -2.64 -2.51 -21.55
C THR A 58 -1.78 -1.55 -20.69
N PRO A 59 -0.51 -1.33 -21.08
CA PRO A 59 0.32 -0.34 -20.40
C PRO A 59 -0.33 1.04 -20.33
N GLU A 60 -1.02 1.44 -21.40
CA GLU A 60 -1.69 2.74 -21.49
C GLU A 60 -2.83 2.86 -20.48
N GLU A 61 -3.65 1.82 -20.33
CA GLU A 61 -4.75 1.80 -19.36
C GLU A 61 -4.22 1.86 -17.94
N ALA A 62 -3.22 1.04 -17.63
CA ALA A 62 -2.63 0.99 -16.30
C ALA A 62 -2.00 2.34 -15.94
N ALA A 63 -1.20 2.92 -16.83
CA ALA A 63 -0.56 4.21 -16.61
C ALA A 63 -1.59 5.32 -16.42
N ARG A 64 -2.63 5.35 -17.25
CA ARG A 64 -3.69 6.36 -17.16
C ARG A 64 -4.42 6.29 -15.82
N ARG A 65 -4.82 5.08 -15.42
CA ARG A 65 -5.56 4.88 -14.16
C ARG A 65 -4.72 5.24 -12.94
N LEU A 66 -3.46 4.76 -12.91
CA LEU A 66 -2.56 5.03 -11.80
C LEU A 66 -2.19 6.50 -11.72
N THR A 67 -1.99 7.16 -12.86
CA THR A 67 -1.73 8.61 -12.90
C THR A 67 -2.90 9.39 -12.32
N ALA A 68 -4.12 9.04 -12.70
CA ALA A 68 -5.32 9.72 -12.18
C ALA A 68 -5.43 9.55 -10.67
N LEU A 69 -5.09 8.36 -10.15
CA LEU A 69 -5.18 8.09 -8.71
C LEU A 69 -4.15 8.87 -7.91
N ILE A 70 -2.89 8.93 -8.36
CA ILE A 70 -1.87 9.68 -7.60
C ILE A 70 -2.08 11.21 -7.69
N ARG A 71 -2.88 11.68 -8.64
CA ARG A 71 -3.26 13.09 -8.74
C ARG A 71 -4.54 13.42 -7.98
N TYR A 72 -5.24 12.41 -7.48
CA TYR A 72 -6.50 12.61 -6.77
C TYR A 72 -6.26 13.29 -5.42
N PRO A 73 -7.04 14.33 -5.04
CA PRO A 73 -6.76 15.09 -3.82
C PRO A 73 -6.79 14.29 -2.53
N TYR A 74 -7.54 13.21 -2.47
CA TYR A 74 -7.66 12.37 -1.27
C TYR A 74 -6.78 11.13 -1.30
N ILE A 75 -5.81 11.12 -2.20
CA ILE A 75 -4.73 10.13 -2.21
C ILE A 75 -3.44 10.90 -1.98
N THR A 76 -2.74 10.56 -0.90
CA THR A 76 -1.46 11.16 -0.57
C THR A 76 -0.35 10.23 -1.05
N PHE A 77 0.58 10.76 -1.83
CA PHE A 77 1.70 10.01 -2.37
C PHE A 77 2.99 10.42 -1.65
N PHE A 78 3.60 9.48 -0.95
CA PHE A 78 4.83 9.73 -0.21
C PHE A 78 6.04 9.20 -0.97
N ASN A 79 6.97 10.08 -1.28
CA ASN A 79 8.20 9.71 -1.98
C ASN A 79 9.10 8.81 -1.14
N GLN A 80 9.85 7.92 -1.80
CA GLN A 80 10.93 7.20 -1.16
C GLN A 80 12.13 8.11 -1.00
N THR A 81 12.79 8.03 0.14
CA THR A 81 13.95 8.82 0.48
C THR A 81 15.08 7.92 0.94
N LYS A 82 16.28 8.48 1.07
CA LYS A 82 17.41 7.77 1.67
C LYS A 82 17.07 7.28 3.08
N ILE A 83 16.37 8.11 3.87
CA ILE A 83 15.96 7.73 5.23
C ILE A 83 15.03 6.53 5.21
N THR A 84 14.01 6.53 4.35
CA THR A 84 13.10 5.39 4.26
C THR A 84 13.81 4.12 3.81
N ALA A 85 14.78 4.24 2.91
CA ALA A 85 15.59 3.09 2.49
C ALA A 85 16.40 2.49 3.65
N LEU A 86 16.99 3.34 4.49
CA LEU A 86 17.75 2.89 5.65
C LEU A 86 16.85 2.24 6.71
N ILE A 87 15.68 2.79 6.96
CA ILE A 87 14.68 2.17 7.84
C ILE A 87 14.27 0.81 7.29
N ALA A 88 14.03 0.72 5.98
CA ALA A 88 13.65 -0.54 5.33
C ALA A 88 14.68 -1.64 5.55
N LEU A 89 15.98 -1.32 5.39
CA LEU A 89 17.03 -2.31 5.62
C LEU A 89 17.02 -2.80 7.08
N ASN A 90 16.79 -1.90 8.02
CA ASN A 90 16.67 -2.27 9.44
C ASN A 90 15.47 -3.21 9.66
N LEU A 91 14.33 -2.93 9.05
CA LEU A 91 13.14 -3.77 9.16
C LEU A 91 13.34 -5.15 8.50
N CYS A 92 14.11 -5.22 7.41
CA CYS A 92 14.45 -6.51 6.80
C CYS A 92 15.14 -7.43 7.79
N VAL A 93 16.09 -6.90 8.54
CA VAL A 93 16.86 -7.66 9.53
C VAL A 93 15.99 -7.99 10.75
N LYS A 94 15.32 -6.99 11.29
CA LYS A 94 14.56 -7.12 12.54
C LYS A 94 13.35 -8.03 12.41
N HIS A 95 12.63 -7.95 11.28
CA HIS A 95 11.36 -8.67 11.07
C HIS A 95 11.44 -9.71 9.97
N ASN A 96 12.61 -9.94 9.40
CA ASN A 96 12.81 -10.89 8.30
C ASN A 96 11.87 -10.62 7.11
N LEU A 97 11.74 -9.35 6.75
CA LEU A 97 10.93 -8.93 5.60
C LEU A 97 11.78 -8.94 4.32
N ASP A 98 11.15 -9.17 3.18
CA ASP A 98 11.82 -8.92 1.92
C ASP A 98 11.97 -7.41 1.67
N GLY A 99 12.84 -7.04 0.72
CA GLY A 99 13.20 -5.65 0.50
C GLY A 99 12.03 -4.77 0.06
N ARG A 100 11.11 -5.31 -0.74
CA ARG A 100 9.97 -4.55 -1.25
C ARG A 100 8.94 -4.30 -0.17
N ASP A 101 8.59 -5.32 0.60
CA ASP A 101 7.67 -5.18 1.73
C ASP A 101 8.23 -4.20 2.75
N ALA A 102 9.53 -4.31 3.05
CA ALA A 102 10.19 -3.41 3.98
C ALA A 102 10.16 -1.96 3.50
N LEU A 103 10.34 -1.71 2.19
CA LEU A 103 10.25 -0.36 1.62
C LEU A 103 8.85 0.23 1.76
N ILE A 104 7.81 -0.57 1.50
CA ILE A 104 6.42 -0.13 1.66
C ILE A 104 6.17 0.29 3.10
N VAL A 105 6.52 -0.58 4.03
CA VAL A 105 6.28 -0.35 5.47
C VAL A 105 7.10 0.83 5.98
N ALA A 106 8.38 0.90 5.64
CA ALA A 106 9.26 1.97 6.09
C ALA A 106 8.79 3.35 5.64
N ASN A 107 8.31 3.44 4.40
CA ASN A 107 7.78 4.69 3.85
C ASN A 107 6.56 5.17 4.67
N PHE A 108 5.60 4.30 4.89
CA PHE A 108 4.40 4.66 5.65
C PHE A 108 4.74 4.95 7.11
N LEU A 109 5.64 4.19 7.70
CA LEU A 109 6.08 4.39 9.08
C LEU A 109 6.75 5.75 9.26
N ALA A 110 7.68 6.10 8.36
CA ALA A 110 8.38 7.38 8.40
C ALA A 110 7.43 8.57 8.21
N ASN A 111 6.34 8.38 7.51
CA ASN A 111 5.34 9.41 7.27
C ASN A 111 4.16 9.36 8.25
N LYS A 112 4.31 8.61 9.33
CA LYS A 112 3.35 8.52 10.43
C LYS A 112 1.96 8.04 10.01
N VAL A 113 1.92 7.16 9.01
CA VAL A 113 0.69 6.47 8.62
C VAL A 113 0.43 5.37 9.65
N PRO A 114 -0.69 5.43 10.38
CA PRO A 114 -0.89 4.54 11.54
C PRO A 114 -1.35 3.14 11.18
N ILE A 115 -1.91 2.94 9.99
CA ILE A 115 -2.51 1.67 9.59
C ILE A 115 -2.12 1.38 8.16
N ILE A 116 -1.73 0.12 7.87
CA ILE A 116 -1.62 -0.39 6.51
C ILE A 116 -2.64 -1.51 6.32
N LEU A 117 -3.45 -1.39 5.28
CA LEU A 117 -4.33 -2.46 4.84
C LEU A 117 -3.52 -3.44 3.99
N THR A 118 -3.52 -4.70 4.40
CA THR A 118 -2.78 -5.77 3.71
C THR A 118 -3.51 -7.10 3.87
N HIS A 119 -3.26 -8.00 2.93
CA HIS A 119 -3.71 -9.40 3.03
C HIS A 119 -2.51 -10.35 3.13
N ASP A 120 -1.32 -9.80 3.26
CA ASP A 120 -0.08 -10.58 3.38
C ASP A 120 0.03 -11.19 4.78
N LYS A 121 0.12 -12.52 4.83
CA LYS A 121 0.14 -13.25 6.08
C LYS A 121 1.38 -12.97 6.92
N THR A 122 2.51 -12.69 6.29
CA THR A 122 3.75 -12.37 7.00
C THR A 122 3.60 -11.06 7.78
N LEU A 123 3.07 -10.02 7.12
CA LEU A 123 2.82 -8.74 7.76
C LEU A 123 1.76 -8.83 8.85
N LEU A 124 0.67 -9.52 8.56
CA LEU A 124 -0.42 -9.69 9.54
C LEU A 124 0.04 -10.43 10.80
N LYS A 125 0.96 -11.38 10.68
CA LYS A 125 1.56 -12.08 11.82
C LYS A 125 2.36 -11.14 12.72
N ILE A 126 3.03 -10.15 12.14
CA ILE A 126 3.80 -9.16 12.89
C ILE A 126 2.86 -8.25 13.70
N GLN A 127 1.68 -7.96 13.16
CA GLN A 127 0.60 -7.15 13.73
C GLN A 127 0.94 -5.66 13.84
N LYS A 128 2.10 -5.31 14.39
CA LYS A 128 2.47 -3.93 14.67
C LYS A 128 3.97 -3.76 14.57
N ILE A 129 4.38 -2.65 13.99
CA ILE A 129 5.78 -2.25 13.94
C ILE A 129 5.93 -0.89 14.62
N THR A 130 6.94 -0.77 15.46
CA THR A 130 7.28 0.49 16.14
C THR A 130 8.67 0.93 15.72
N TRP A 131 8.80 2.21 15.37
CA TRP A 131 10.07 2.84 15.05
C TRP A 131 10.15 4.18 15.77
N LYS A 132 11.11 4.29 16.71
CA LYS A 132 11.20 5.47 17.57
C LYS A 132 9.85 5.73 18.25
N ASN A 133 9.23 6.88 18.04
CA ASN A 133 7.96 7.25 18.64
C ASN A 133 6.75 6.98 17.72
N THR A 134 6.96 6.25 16.61
CA THR A 134 5.91 5.99 15.64
C THR A 134 5.55 4.51 15.63
N SER A 135 4.26 4.21 15.55
CA SER A 135 3.74 2.85 15.45
C SER A 135 2.82 2.72 14.24
N LEU A 136 2.83 1.52 13.66
CA LEU A 136 2.02 1.19 12.50
C LEU A 136 1.42 -0.19 12.72
N THR A 137 0.09 -0.32 12.51
CA THR A 137 -0.65 -1.58 12.67
C THR A 137 -1.10 -2.10 11.31
N PHE A 138 -1.01 -3.41 11.11
CA PHE A 138 -1.51 -4.06 9.91
C PHE A 138 -2.94 -4.54 10.11
N LYS A 139 -3.81 -4.32 9.12
CA LYS A 139 -5.19 -4.80 9.14
C LYS A 139 -5.54 -5.45 7.81
N ASP A 140 -6.33 -6.53 7.88
CA ASP A 140 -6.78 -7.26 6.71
C ASP A 140 -8.25 -6.95 6.44
N PRO A 141 -8.58 -6.18 5.39
CA PRO A 141 -9.97 -5.89 5.05
C PRO A 141 -10.68 -7.06 4.40
N ILE A 142 -9.96 -8.11 3.98
CA ILE A 142 -10.53 -9.25 3.28
C ILE A 142 -11.20 -10.23 4.24
N THR A 143 -10.59 -10.46 5.41
CA THR A 143 -11.05 -11.46 6.38
C THR A 143 -11.97 -10.86 7.46
N GLN A 144 -12.30 -9.60 7.35
CA GLN A 144 -13.21 -8.94 8.28
C GLN A 144 -14.67 -9.04 7.86
#